data_90354a4bd2a93fc4662d1cb73a79ceee
#
_entry.id   90354a4bd2a93fc4662d1cb73a79ceee
#
_cell.length_a   1.000
_cell.length_b   1.000
_cell.length_c   1.000
_cell.angle_alpha   90.00
_cell.angle_beta   90.00
_cell.angle_gamma   90.00
#
_symmetry.space_group_name_H-M   'P 1'
#
loop_
_entity.id
_entity.type
_entity.pdbx_description
1 polymer ?
#
loop_
_entity_poly.entity_id
_entity_poly.type
_entity_poly.pdbx_seq_one_letter_code
_entity_poly.pdbx_strand_id
1 'polypeptide(L)'
;LTLLGWLIDKATGLSYFLDFGFRAGLLVMDILLLTLIVQQFEKYWKKILVHYWLSPIVIFITYWHGQLDLIPLTIMIFSIGLLKNDKLTIGAIFLALSIASKHSMLIAFPFVVIYLWFKKDSIKDIYRFLAYFLVSMIMLEGVFLFSHGFQEMVLSNPEAGKIFWLDFSTGEGLKIYILPLVYVLLIYSVWRLQRINYELLFASLGVAFSVIILLTQASPGWLIWITPMLALHLSKKGPRAEIFGVLLSFFFIVYHLSYSSGSSVLFLGDFRPLSESFLLLDQQQVRSLLNTVIVGLVAIVTLQMLRDGIKSNYYYNLGRRPLVLGVSGNVKTERLFFLNSLLELFGKNSVLKISEDNYYNWSDDSLMWKSMSYLNPKSVQLSLMADDLRKEVDGSVNTNNRWDKYQVILVDGVHSFFLRQLAKMQDVKFFVEYEKGFELEEKPFISDDKNSTKVKNDMQKYVIPQRDKANIVYTLPNTIGTSSNIVSLNIEIRDGFYYHDLLRILIGVCGLQANVEKINEYGDVKLAVRGEIVAEDIEFAFNVATPDLVELIKKNDCFYGGTFGIMQLVAFLEIEESLKRRKN
;
A
#
# COMPACT_ATOMS: atom_id res chain seq x y z
N LEU A 1 -9.69 19.65 -28.95
CA LEU A 1 -9.96 21.04 -28.51
C LEU A 1 -9.04 22.02 -29.23
N THR A 2 -7.75 21.74 -29.38
CA THR A 2 -6.79 22.60 -30.12
C THR A 2 -7.19 22.74 -31.60
N LEU A 3 -7.61 21.63 -32.27
CA LEU A 3 -8.10 21.66 -33.63
C LEU A 3 -9.38 22.53 -33.75
N LEU A 4 -10.29 22.41 -32.79
CA LEU A 4 -11.50 23.23 -32.75
C LEU A 4 -11.15 24.71 -32.60
N GLY A 5 -10.23 25.06 -31.70
CA GLY A 5 -9.73 26.43 -31.54
C GLY A 5 -9.13 26.98 -32.83
N TRP A 6 -8.31 26.17 -33.53
CA TRP A 6 -7.75 26.54 -34.82
C TRP A 6 -8.80 26.77 -35.90
N LEU A 7 -9.84 25.93 -35.96
CA LEU A 7 -10.95 26.12 -36.90
C LEU A 7 -11.71 27.42 -36.63
N ILE A 8 -11.95 27.76 -35.34
CA ILE A 8 -12.61 29.00 -34.94
C ILE A 8 -11.72 30.22 -35.28
N ASP A 9 -10.42 30.17 -35.03
CA ASP A 9 -9.49 31.23 -35.40
C ASP A 9 -9.52 31.49 -36.92
N LYS A 10 -9.52 30.42 -37.72
CA LYS A 10 -9.65 30.55 -39.18
C LYS A 10 -10.97 31.15 -39.60
N ALA A 11 -12.06 30.84 -38.92
CA ALA A 11 -13.40 31.32 -39.23
C ALA A 11 -13.63 32.76 -38.77
N THR A 12 -13.05 33.17 -37.67
CA THR A 12 -13.29 34.50 -37.01
C THR A 12 -12.18 35.51 -37.25
N GLY A 13 -10.99 35.05 -37.66
CA GLY A 13 -9.79 35.93 -37.78
C GLY A 13 -9.18 36.35 -36.43
N LEU A 14 -9.63 35.75 -35.32
CA LEU A 14 -9.14 36.04 -33.96
C LEU A 14 -8.13 34.96 -33.57
N SER A 15 -6.94 35.32 -33.09
CA SER A 15 -5.84 34.41 -32.75
C SER A 15 -5.88 33.82 -31.34
N TYR A 16 -6.96 34.02 -30.60
CA TYR A 16 -7.05 33.63 -29.19
C TYR A 16 -7.61 32.19 -28.98
N PHE A 17 -8.40 31.69 -29.92
CA PHE A 17 -9.11 30.42 -29.74
C PHE A 17 -8.19 29.20 -29.86
N LEU A 18 -7.10 29.29 -30.62
CA LEU A 18 -6.10 28.24 -30.68
C LEU A 18 -5.44 28.01 -29.32
N ASP A 19 -4.98 29.09 -28.69
CA ASP A 19 -4.35 29.04 -27.37
C ASP A 19 -5.33 28.61 -26.29
N PHE A 20 -6.56 29.10 -26.35
CA PHE A 20 -7.63 28.65 -25.44
C PHE A 20 -7.91 27.17 -25.62
N GLY A 21 -8.06 26.69 -26.86
CA GLY A 21 -8.30 25.26 -27.16
C GLY A 21 -7.16 24.36 -26.71
N PHE A 22 -5.92 24.81 -26.83
CA PHE A 22 -4.75 24.11 -26.33
C PHE A 22 -4.78 23.96 -24.80
N ARG A 23 -4.99 25.06 -24.07
CA ARG A 23 -5.07 25.04 -22.60
C ARG A 23 -6.29 24.30 -22.07
N ALA A 24 -7.42 24.38 -22.76
CA ALA A 24 -8.59 23.60 -22.43
C ALA A 24 -8.33 22.08 -22.59
N GLY A 25 -7.51 21.71 -23.60
CA GLY A 25 -7.05 20.33 -23.77
C GLY A 25 -6.19 19.87 -22.58
N LEU A 26 -5.26 20.69 -22.13
CA LEU A 26 -4.44 20.40 -20.95
C LEU A 26 -5.29 20.33 -19.67
N LEU A 27 -6.28 21.21 -19.51
CA LEU A 27 -7.22 21.18 -18.38
C LEU A 27 -7.99 19.87 -18.31
N VAL A 28 -8.47 19.34 -19.45
CA VAL A 28 -9.14 18.04 -19.48
C VAL A 28 -8.20 16.92 -19.02
N MET A 29 -6.96 16.91 -19.48
CA MET A 29 -5.98 15.91 -19.07
C MET A 29 -5.59 16.04 -17.59
N ASP A 30 -5.53 17.27 -17.08
CA ASP A 30 -5.22 17.55 -15.67
C ASP A 30 -6.38 17.09 -14.75
N ILE A 31 -7.64 17.34 -15.13
CA ILE A 31 -8.82 16.82 -14.42
C ILE A 31 -8.83 15.28 -14.44
N LEU A 32 -8.50 14.67 -15.56
CA LEU A 32 -8.40 13.21 -15.68
C LEU A 32 -7.31 12.67 -14.74
N LEU A 33 -6.13 13.29 -14.71
CA LEU A 33 -5.04 12.88 -13.83
C LEU A 33 -5.43 13.01 -12.36
N LEU A 34 -6.02 14.15 -11.96
CA LEU A 34 -6.55 14.36 -10.61
C LEU A 34 -7.55 13.26 -10.24
N THR A 35 -8.52 12.99 -11.13
CA THR A 35 -9.54 11.96 -10.89
C THR A 35 -8.91 10.58 -10.70
N LEU A 36 -7.93 10.22 -11.54
CA LEU A 36 -7.22 8.95 -11.44
C LEU A 36 -6.45 8.81 -10.12
N ILE A 37 -5.76 9.87 -9.67
CA ILE A 37 -5.03 9.85 -8.40
C ILE A 37 -6.00 9.72 -7.23
N VAL A 38 -7.10 10.48 -7.25
CA VAL A 38 -8.13 10.44 -6.20
C VAL A 38 -8.78 9.06 -6.13
N GLN A 39 -9.17 8.46 -7.26
CA GLN A 39 -9.75 7.11 -7.29
C GLN A 39 -8.80 6.04 -6.74
N GLN A 40 -7.51 6.18 -7.01
CA GLN A 40 -6.51 5.21 -6.53
C GLN A 40 -6.18 5.37 -5.05
N PHE A 41 -6.38 6.56 -4.48
CA PHE A 41 -6.01 6.93 -3.10
C PHE A 41 -7.14 7.74 -2.43
N GLU A 42 -8.35 7.26 -2.49
CA GLU A 42 -9.59 7.93 -2.07
C GLU A 42 -9.52 8.48 -0.63
N LYS A 43 -8.90 7.75 0.28
CA LYS A 43 -8.69 8.18 1.68
C LYS A 43 -8.07 9.57 1.82
N TYR A 44 -7.28 10.00 0.84
CA TYR A 44 -6.52 11.26 0.89
C TYR A 44 -7.06 12.34 -0.07
N TRP A 45 -8.25 12.17 -0.66
CA TRP A 45 -8.76 13.02 -1.74
C TRP A 45 -8.70 14.52 -1.46
N LYS A 46 -9.07 14.98 -0.24
CA LYS A 46 -9.04 16.40 0.14
C LYS A 46 -7.62 16.97 0.10
N LYS A 47 -6.66 16.21 0.59
CA LYS A 47 -5.25 16.64 0.61
C LYS A 47 -4.62 16.56 -0.78
N ILE A 48 -4.99 15.54 -1.58
CA ILE A 48 -4.56 15.43 -2.98
C ILE A 48 -5.06 16.63 -3.79
N LEU A 49 -6.30 17.06 -3.58
CA LEU A 49 -6.82 18.27 -4.22
C LEU A 49 -5.94 19.49 -3.91
N VAL A 50 -5.50 19.68 -2.67
CA VAL A 50 -4.64 20.78 -2.27
C VAL A 50 -3.23 20.64 -2.82
N HIS A 51 -2.61 19.47 -2.67
CA HIS A 51 -1.19 19.27 -3.01
C HIS A 51 -0.93 19.00 -4.49
N TYR A 52 -1.94 18.61 -5.26
CA TYR A 52 -1.85 18.44 -6.71
C TYR A 52 -2.54 19.60 -7.45
N TRP A 53 -3.86 19.72 -7.34
CA TRP A 53 -4.65 20.68 -8.13
C TRP A 53 -4.31 22.14 -7.85
N LEU A 54 -4.14 22.48 -6.56
CA LEU A 54 -3.78 23.84 -6.13
C LEU A 54 -2.26 24.03 -6.02
N SER A 55 -1.44 23.08 -6.49
CA SER A 55 0.01 23.19 -6.48
C SER A 55 0.47 24.30 -7.42
N PRO A 56 1.22 25.31 -6.93
CA PRO A 56 1.77 26.35 -7.79
C PRO A 56 2.67 25.80 -8.91
N ILE A 57 3.37 24.68 -8.65
CA ILE A 57 4.20 23.98 -9.63
C ILE A 57 3.34 23.42 -10.77
N VAL A 58 2.23 22.72 -10.46
CA VAL A 58 1.33 22.15 -11.47
C VAL A 58 0.70 23.27 -12.29
N ILE A 59 0.19 24.31 -11.62
CA ILE A 59 -0.43 25.46 -12.29
C ILE A 59 0.57 26.14 -13.23
N PHE A 60 1.80 26.39 -12.77
CA PHE A 60 2.83 27.02 -13.59
C PHE A 60 3.20 26.17 -14.80
N ILE A 61 3.50 24.88 -14.59
CA ILE A 61 3.97 24.00 -15.67
C ILE A 61 2.86 23.73 -16.68
N THR A 62 1.65 23.46 -16.23
CA THR A 62 0.52 23.08 -17.10
C THR A 62 -0.05 24.28 -17.85
N TYR A 63 -0.33 25.37 -17.14
CA TYR A 63 -1.09 26.47 -17.73
C TYR A 63 -0.24 27.68 -18.13
N TRP A 64 0.89 27.91 -17.46
CA TRP A 64 1.79 29.00 -17.81
C TRP A 64 2.81 28.54 -18.85
N HIS A 65 3.53 27.47 -18.57
CA HIS A 65 4.54 26.91 -19.46
C HIS A 65 3.95 26.08 -20.63
N GLY A 66 2.75 25.53 -20.45
CA GLY A 66 2.05 24.78 -21.49
C GLY A 66 2.67 23.41 -21.82
N GLN A 67 3.13 22.68 -20.79
CA GLN A 67 3.86 21.42 -20.97
C GLN A 67 2.95 20.25 -21.36
N LEU A 68 3.23 19.62 -22.52
CA LEU A 68 2.49 18.47 -23.03
C LEU A 68 2.75 17.17 -22.26
N ASP A 69 3.77 17.12 -21.43
CA ASP A 69 4.17 15.93 -20.66
C ASP A 69 3.09 15.42 -19.69
N LEU A 70 2.11 16.26 -19.42
CA LEU A 70 0.91 15.88 -18.67
C LEU A 70 0.14 14.73 -19.34
N ILE A 71 0.12 14.68 -20.69
CA ILE A 71 -0.63 13.66 -21.45
C ILE A 71 -0.04 12.26 -21.23
N PRO A 72 1.25 12.00 -21.57
CA PRO A 72 1.85 10.68 -21.33
C PRO A 72 1.87 10.29 -19.86
N LEU A 73 2.05 11.25 -18.94
CA LEU A 73 1.97 11.01 -17.50
C LEU A 73 0.57 10.52 -17.10
N THR A 74 -0.50 11.16 -17.58
CA THR A 74 -1.89 10.75 -17.29
C THR A 74 -2.16 9.34 -17.80
N ILE A 75 -1.73 9.03 -19.01
CA ILE A 75 -1.87 7.69 -19.61
C ILE A 75 -1.09 6.65 -18.79
N MET A 76 0.12 6.98 -18.32
CA MET A 76 0.92 6.11 -17.46
C MET A 76 0.20 5.81 -16.13
N ILE A 77 -0.29 6.82 -15.44
CA ILE A 77 -1.01 6.65 -14.17
C ILE A 77 -2.28 5.83 -14.36
N PHE A 78 -3.00 6.03 -15.47
CA PHE A 78 -4.15 5.19 -15.83
C PHE A 78 -3.75 3.73 -16.04
N SER A 79 -2.68 3.49 -16.82
CA SER A 79 -2.13 2.14 -17.02
C SER A 79 -1.80 1.44 -15.70
N ILE A 80 -1.08 2.12 -14.79
CA ILE A 80 -0.68 1.58 -13.50
C ILE A 80 -1.92 1.25 -12.63
N GLY A 81 -2.95 2.10 -12.67
CA GLY A 81 -4.24 1.83 -12.01
C GLY A 81 -4.95 0.59 -12.56
N LEU A 82 -4.90 0.36 -13.88
CA LEU A 82 -5.42 -0.87 -14.50
C LEU A 82 -4.64 -2.12 -14.05
N LEU A 83 -3.31 -2.03 -13.97
CA LEU A 83 -2.44 -3.12 -13.52
C LEU A 83 -2.64 -3.43 -12.03
N LYS A 84 -2.94 -2.43 -11.20
CA LYS A 84 -3.35 -2.61 -9.80
C LYS A 84 -4.59 -3.50 -9.72
N ASN A 85 -5.57 -3.27 -10.59
CA ASN A 85 -6.85 -3.97 -10.66
C ASN A 85 -6.81 -5.23 -11.55
N ASP A 86 -5.62 -5.79 -11.78
CA ASP A 86 -5.37 -7.02 -12.55
C ASP A 86 -5.81 -7.02 -14.02
N LYS A 87 -6.09 -5.85 -14.59
CA LYS A 87 -6.43 -5.67 -16.01
C LYS A 87 -5.16 -5.62 -16.87
N LEU A 88 -4.41 -6.74 -16.92
CA LEU A 88 -3.05 -6.83 -17.48
C LEU A 88 -2.99 -6.40 -18.95
N THR A 89 -3.88 -6.91 -19.80
CA THR A 89 -3.89 -6.64 -21.26
C THR A 89 -4.08 -5.16 -21.55
N ILE A 90 -5.11 -4.56 -20.97
CA ILE A 90 -5.43 -3.14 -21.20
C ILE A 90 -4.33 -2.27 -20.56
N GLY A 91 -3.84 -2.62 -19.37
CA GLY A 91 -2.73 -1.93 -18.74
C GLY A 91 -1.46 -1.93 -19.59
N ALA A 92 -1.10 -3.06 -20.22
CA ALA A 92 0.04 -3.16 -21.12
C ALA A 92 -0.09 -2.23 -22.35
N ILE A 93 -1.28 -2.20 -22.98
CA ILE A 93 -1.57 -1.34 -24.14
C ILE A 93 -1.42 0.15 -23.76
N PHE A 94 -2.00 0.56 -22.62
CA PHE A 94 -1.90 1.96 -22.18
C PHE A 94 -0.49 2.34 -21.72
N LEU A 95 0.31 1.40 -21.18
CA LEU A 95 1.71 1.68 -20.89
C LEU A 95 2.51 1.91 -22.16
N ALA A 96 2.29 1.07 -23.18
CA ALA A 96 2.90 1.25 -24.51
C ALA A 96 2.49 2.60 -25.12
N LEU A 97 1.21 2.97 -25.04
CA LEU A 97 0.72 4.26 -25.55
C LEU A 97 1.35 5.45 -24.82
N SER A 98 1.54 5.36 -23.51
CA SER A 98 2.24 6.39 -22.73
C SER A 98 3.69 6.56 -23.20
N ILE A 99 4.42 5.45 -23.38
CA ILE A 99 5.81 5.46 -23.81
C ILE A 99 5.93 5.95 -25.26
N ALA A 100 5.06 5.50 -26.16
CA ALA A 100 5.03 5.98 -27.54
C ALA A 100 4.68 7.48 -27.63
N SER A 101 3.86 8.00 -26.70
CA SER A 101 3.58 9.44 -26.62
C SER A 101 4.80 10.25 -26.16
N LYS A 102 5.65 9.68 -25.28
CA LYS A 102 6.92 10.27 -24.83
C LYS A 102 7.84 9.19 -24.28
N HIS A 103 8.97 8.96 -24.93
CA HIS A 103 9.93 7.91 -24.58
C HIS A 103 10.49 8.01 -23.14
N SER A 104 10.47 9.21 -22.53
CA SER A 104 10.87 9.38 -21.12
C SER A 104 10.03 8.53 -20.15
N MET A 105 8.80 8.15 -20.54
CA MET A 105 7.96 7.28 -19.71
C MET A 105 8.47 5.83 -19.63
N LEU A 106 9.41 5.43 -20.52
CA LEU A 106 10.10 4.14 -20.47
C LEU A 106 10.82 3.91 -19.12
N ILE A 107 11.18 4.98 -18.43
CA ILE A 107 11.76 4.95 -17.08
C ILE A 107 10.87 4.20 -16.08
N ALA A 108 9.56 4.24 -16.27
CA ALA A 108 8.63 3.53 -15.41
C ALA A 108 8.62 2.00 -15.64
N PHE A 109 8.97 1.56 -16.84
CA PHE A 109 8.79 0.17 -17.28
C PHE A 109 9.44 -0.88 -16.37
N PRO A 110 10.74 -0.78 -15.97
CA PRO A 110 11.36 -1.79 -15.12
C PRO A 110 10.67 -1.94 -13.76
N PHE A 111 10.18 -0.84 -13.17
CA PHE A 111 9.50 -0.87 -11.88
C PHE A 111 8.12 -1.54 -11.99
N VAL A 112 7.41 -1.29 -13.08
CA VAL A 112 6.13 -1.97 -13.38
C VAL A 112 6.36 -3.46 -13.58
N VAL A 113 7.40 -3.86 -14.31
CA VAL A 113 7.76 -5.28 -14.49
C VAL A 113 8.11 -5.93 -13.15
N ILE A 114 8.91 -5.27 -12.29
CA ILE A 114 9.24 -5.78 -10.94
C ILE A 114 7.96 -5.94 -10.11
N TYR A 115 7.08 -4.95 -10.11
CA TYR A 115 5.80 -5.02 -9.40
C TYR A 115 4.96 -6.23 -9.82
N LEU A 116 4.78 -6.43 -11.13
CA LEU A 116 4.02 -7.54 -11.68
C LEU A 116 4.71 -8.89 -11.42
N TRP A 117 6.04 -8.95 -11.54
CA TRP A 117 6.82 -10.18 -11.30
C TRP A 117 6.58 -10.78 -9.92
N PHE A 118 6.53 -9.92 -8.90
CA PHE A 118 6.35 -10.39 -7.53
C PHE A 118 4.88 -10.41 -7.06
N LYS A 119 3.98 -9.71 -7.77
CA LYS A 119 2.55 -9.72 -7.48
C LYS A 119 1.86 -10.96 -8.04
N LYS A 120 2.29 -11.44 -9.22
CA LYS A 120 1.64 -12.54 -9.93
C LYS A 120 2.23 -13.90 -9.58
N ASP A 121 1.37 -14.85 -9.24
CA ASP A 121 1.75 -16.23 -8.96
C ASP A 121 2.05 -17.01 -10.26
N SER A 122 1.57 -16.52 -11.42
CA SER A 122 1.75 -17.18 -12.71
C SER A 122 2.71 -16.42 -13.62
N ILE A 123 3.80 -17.06 -14.00
CA ILE A 123 4.74 -16.51 -14.98
C ILE A 123 4.08 -16.25 -16.35
N LYS A 124 2.99 -16.97 -16.67
CA LYS A 124 2.21 -16.78 -17.91
C LYS A 124 1.57 -15.38 -17.97
N ASP A 125 1.16 -14.83 -16.84
CA ASP A 125 0.56 -13.49 -16.78
C ASP A 125 1.59 -12.41 -17.12
N ILE A 126 2.84 -12.62 -16.71
CA ILE A 126 3.95 -11.72 -17.02
C ILE A 126 4.28 -11.77 -18.51
N TYR A 127 4.40 -12.98 -19.08
CA TYR A 127 4.62 -13.12 -20.52
C TYR A 127 3.46 -12.53 -21.33
N ARG A 128 2.22 -12.69 -20.86
CA ARG A 128 1.04 -12.06 -21.47
C ARG A 128 1.17 -10.54 -21.46
N PHE A 129 1.50 -9.94 -20.32
CA PHE A 129 1.72 -8.49 -20.20
C PHE A 129 2.83 -8.02 -21.17
N LEU A 130 4.00 -8.69 -21.16
CA LEU A 130 5.12 -8.34 -22.03
C LEU A 130 4.79 -8.49 -23.52
N ALA A 131 4.06 -9.53 -23.89
CA ALA A 131 3.63 -9.76 -25.28
C ALA A 131 2.69 -8.64 -25.76
N TYR A 132 1.65 -8.30 -24.99
CA TYR A 132 0.73 -7.21 -25.35
C TYR A 132 1.44 -5.85 -25.39
N PHE A 133 2.34 -5.60 -24.44
CA PHE A 133 3.17 -4.39 -24.43
C PHE A 133 4.01 -4.29 -25.70
N LEU A 134 4.76 -5.34 -26.03
CA LEU A 134 5.65 -5.36 -27.21
C LEU A 134 4.87 -5.23 -28.52
N VAL A 135 3.78 -5.98 -28.67
CA VAL A 135 2.92 -5.88 -29.87
C VAL A 135 2.35 -4.46 -30.00
N SER A 136 1.91 -3.85 -28.91
CA SER A 136 1.41 -2.47 -28.93
C SER A 136 2.49 -1.47 -29.30
N MET A 137 3.72 -1.60 -28.78
CA MET A 137 4.85 -0.76 -29.16
C MET A 137 5.17 -0.89 -30.65
N ILE A 138 5.23 -2.12 -31.17
CA ILE A 138 5.45 -2.37 -32.61
C ILE A 138 4.33 -1.75 -33.47
N MET A 139 3.09 -1.85 -33.05
CA MET A 139 1.95 -1.24 -33.78
C MET A 139 1.98 0.29 -33.75
N LEU A 140 2.39 0.90 -32.62
CA LEU A 140 2.41 2.35 -32.46
C LEU A 140 3.62 3.01 -33.13
N GLU A 141 4.80 2.39 -33.07
CA GLU A 141 6.05 2.99 -33.53
C GLU A 141 6.70 2.26 -34.70
N GLY A 142 6.38 0.98 -34.90
CA GLY A 142 7.06 0.13 -35.87
C GLY A 142 7.04 0.68 -37.32
N VAL A 143 5.90 1.26 -37.69
CA VAL A 143 5.76 1.88 -39.03
C VAL A 143 6.68 3.11 -39.19
N PHE A 144 6.94 3.83 -38.10
CA PHE A 144 7.74 5.05 -38.11
C PHE A 144 9.23 4.79 -38.00
N LEU A 145 9.68 3.58 -37.62
CA LEU A 145 11.10 3.23 -37.49
C LEU A 145 11.91 3.47 -38.78
N PHE A 146 11.25 3.36 -39.92
CA PHE A 146 11.87 3.59 -41.24
C PHE A 146 11.80 5.05 -41.69
N SER A 147 11.16 5.92 -40.92
CA SER A 147 11.07 7.36 -41.20
C SER A 147 12.35 8.06 -40.71
N HIS A 148 13.00 8.80 -41.60
CA HIS A 148 14.19 9.62 -41.27
C HIS A 148 13.87 10.64 -40.17
N GLY A 149 12.69 11.26 -40.24
CA GLY A 149 12.24 12.21 -39.19
C GLY A 149 12.08 11.55 -37.80
N PHE A 150 11.57 10.31 -37.74
CA PHE A 150 11.46 9.58 -36.48
C PHE A 150 12.84 9.22 -35.91
N GLN A 151 13.76 8.79 -36.77
CA GLN A 151 15.14 8.45 -36.40
C GLN A 151 15.89 9.67 -35.83
N GLU A 152 15.78 10.82 -36.48
CA GLU A 152 16.45 12.05 -36.01
C GLU A 152 15.76 12.73 -34.83
N MET A 153 14.45 12.88 -34.89
CA MET A 153 13.71 13.68 -33.89
C MET A 153 13.37 12.88 -32.63
N VAL A 154 13.25 11.56 -32.73
CA VAL A 154 12.81 10.71 -31.61
C VAL A 154 13.95 9.85 -31.08
N LEU A 155 14.61 9.04 -31.95
CA LEU A 155 15.65 8.12 -31.49
C LEU A 155 16.98 8.84 -31.22
N SER A 156 17.32 9.84 -32.02
CA SER A 156 18.56 10.63 -31.89
C SER A 156 18.33 12.00 -31.25
N ASN A 157 17.23 12.15 -30.48
CA ASN A 157 16.87 13.40 -29.84
C ASN A 157 18.02 13.91 -28.95
N PRO A 158 18.51 15.16 -29.13
CA PRO A 158 19.56 15.77 -28.31
C PRO A 158 19.25 15.80 -26.82
N GLU A 159 17.96 15.88 -26.43
CA GLU A 159 17.53 15.81 -25.04
C GLU A 159 17.88 14.46 -24.38
N ALA A 160 17.89 13.36 -25.15
CA ALA A 160 18.34 12.06 -24.67
C ALA A 160 19.82 12.04 -24.30
N GLY A 161 20.64 12.88 -24.96
CA GLY A 161 22.06 13.04 -24.66
C GLY A 161 22.33 13.59 -23.24
N LYS A 162 21.36 14.29 -22.64
CA LYS A 162 21.48 14.80 -21.26
C LYS A 162 21.65 13.68 -20.22
N ILE A 163 21.27 12.45 -20.54
CA ILE A 163 21.48 11.25 -19.69
C ILE A 163 22.98 11.01 -19.44
N PHE A 164 23.84 11.39 -20.38
CA PHE A 164 25.29 11.19 -20.33
C PHE A 164 26.06 12.43 -19.88
N TRP A 165 25.37 13.49 -19.48
CA TRP A 165 26.02 14.75 -19.15
C TRP A 165 26.94 14.67 -17.92
N LEU A 166 26.46 14.06 -16.84
CA LEU A 166 27.24 13.93 -15.62
C LEU A 166 28.08 12.66 -15.71
N ASP A 167 29.37 12.83 -15.95
CA ASP A 167 30.30 11.70 -16.05
C ASP A 167 31.51 11.86 -15.10
N PHE A 168 32.11 10.73 -14.80
CA PHE A 168 33.37 10.62 -14.09
C PHE A 168 34.38 9.89 -14.97
N SER A 169 35.49 10.55 -15.29
CA SER A 169 36.56 9.96 -16.10
C SER A 169 37.45 9.05 -15.25
N THR A 170 37.62 7.79 -15.68
CA THR A 170 38.42 6.77 -14.96
C THR A 170 39.85 6.60 -15.54
N GLY A 171 40.27 7.45 -16.48
CA GLY A 171 41.52 7.30 -17.21
C GLY A 171 41.31 6.55 -18.53
N GLU A 172 42.32 6.52 -19.38
CA GLU A 172 42.31 5.87 -20.71
C GLU A 172 41.10 6.25 -21.61
N GLY A 173 40.44 7.38 -21.34
CA GLY A 173 39.25 7.83 -22.08
C GLY A 173 37.93 7.16 -21.68
N LEU A 174 37.94 6.25 -20.72
CA LEU A 174 36.74 5.62 -20.21
C LEU A 174 35.97 6.55 -19.26
N LYS A 175 34.64 6.55 -19.38
CA LYS A 175 33.74 7.37 -18.61
C LYS A 175 32.69 6.52 -17.89
N ILE A 176 32.44 6.86 -16.62
CA ILE A 176 31.31 6.34 -15.87
C ILE A 176 30.20 7.40 -15.87
N TYR A 177 29.06 7.08 -16.44
CA TYR A 177 27.90 7.96 -16.50
C TYR A 177 27.07 7.81 -15.22
N ILE A 178 26.96 8.89 -14.45
CA ILE A 178 26.37 8.87 -13.10
C ILE A 178 24.89 8.56 -13.13
N LEU A 179 24.10 9.17 -14.05
CA LEU A 179 22.66 8.91 -14.12
C LEU A 179 22.34 7.44 -14.42
N PRO A 180 22.88 6.81 -15.49
CA PRO A 180 22.69 5.38 -15.74
C PRO A 180 23.09 4.50 -14.55
N LEU A 181 24.21 4.82 -13.90
CA LEU A 181 24.68 4.07 -12.73
C LEU A 181 23.66 4.14 -11.59
N VAL A 182 23.22 5.35 -11.21
CA VAL A 182 22.24 5.55 -10.13
C VAL A 182 20.91 4.89 -10.47
N TYR A 183 20.48 4.96 -11.73
CA TYR A 183 19.24 4.35 -12.18
C TYR A 183 19.28 2.81 -12.08
N VAL A 184 20.38 2.18 -12.51
CA VAL A 184 20.58 0.72 -12.36
C VAL A 184 20.61 0.31 -10.90
N LEU A 185 21.29 1.07 -10.03
CA LEU A 185 21.30 0.83 -8.58
C LEU A 185 19.91 0.98 -7.96
N LEU A 186 19.10 1.91 -8.44
CA LEU A 186 17.72 2.08 -8.00
C LEU A 186 16.86 0.87 -8.41
N ILE A 187 16.93 0.43 -9.67
CA ILE A 187 16.26 -0.79 -10.15
C ILE A 187 16.66 -1.99 -9.29
N TYR A 188 17.96 -2.19 -9.08
CA TYR A 188 18.48 -3.28 -8.23
C TYR A 188 17.93 -3.19 -6.79
N SER A 189 17.89 -1.99 -6.22
CA SER A 189 17.40 -1.77 -4.86
C SER A 189 15.92 -2.15 -4.73
N VAL A 190 15.09 -1.73 -5.70
CA VAL A 190 13.66 -2.07 -5.73
C VAL A 190 13.47 -3.57 -5.99
N TRP A 191 14.23 -4.15 -6.93
CA TRP A 191 14.20 -5.60 -7.20
C TRP A 191 14.58 -6.41 -5.94
N ARG A 192 15.56 -5.96 -5.18
CA ARG A 192 15.98 -6.62 -3.93
C ARG A 192 14.92 -6.58 -2.83
N LEU A 193 14.01 -5.59 -2.85
CA LEU A 193 12.85 -5.56 -1.95
C LEU A 193 11.82 -6.65 -2.30
N GLN A 194 11.88 -7.20 -3.52
CA GLN A 194 11.06 -8.28 -4.09
C GLN A 194 9.56 -7.89 -4.12
N ARG A 195 8.74 -8.33 -3.16
CA ARG A 195 7.32 -7.95 -3.14
C ARG A 195 7.18 -6.48 -2.74
N ILE A 196 6.73 -5.68 -3.69
CA ILE A 196 6.44 -4.26 -3.48
C ILE A 196 4.93 -4.05 -3.55
N ASN A 197 4.40 -3.27 -2.61
CA ASN A 197 3.01 -2.85 -2.64
C ASN A 197 2.83 -1.69 -3.64
N TYR A 198 1.57 -1.37 -3.94
CA TYR A 198 1.23 -0.31 -4.90
C TYR A 198 1.81 1.07 -4.51
N GLU A 199 1.84 1.38 -3.20
CA GLU A 199 2.41 2.63 -2.72
C GLU A 199 3.92 2.74 -2.96
N LEU A 200 4.65 1.66 -2.73
CA LEU A 200 6.09 1.62 -2.99
C LEU A 200 6.39 1.68 -4.50
N LEU A 201 5.55 1.06 -5.34
CA LEU A 201 5.64 1.25 -6.79
C LEU A 201 5.52 2.73 -7.13
N PHE A 202 4.48 3.41 -6.63
CA PHE A 202 4.23 4.82 -6.87
C PHE A 202 5.40 5.71 -6.38
N ALA A 203 5.91 5.44 -5.16
CA ALA A 203 7.09 6.11 -4.62
C ALA A 203 8.34 5.85 -5.47
N SER A 204 8.56 4.61 -5.93
CA SER A 204 9.71 4.23 -6.77
C SER A 204 9.71 4.95 -8.11
N LEU A 205 8.54 5.14 -8.72
CA LEU A 205 8.38 5.96 -9.93
C LEU A 205 8.74 7.42 -9.66
N GLY A 206 8.23 7.99 -8.56
CA GLY A 206 8.57 9.36 -8.14
C GLY A 206 10.08 9.53 -7.95
N VAL A 207 10.74 8.57 -7.31
CA VAL A 207 12.20 8.55 -7.14
C VAL A 207 12.92 8.43 -8.48
N ALA A 208 12.48 7.55 -9.36
CA ALA A 208 13.11 7.33 -10.67
C ALA A 208 13.07 8.59 -11.55
N PHE A 209 11.92 9.26 -11.63
CA PHE A 209 11.80 10.53 -12.33
C PHE A 209 12.58 11.65 -11.63
N SER A 210 12.59 11.70 -10.29
CA SER A 210 13.38 12.68 -9.56
C SER A 210 14.88 12.54 -9.81
N VAL A 211 15.40 11.33 -9.88
CA VAL A 211 16.82 11.07 -10.17
C VAL A 211 17.22 11.68 -11.53
N ILE A 212 16.35 11.60 -12.53
CA ILE A 212 16.61 12.25 -13.83
C ILE A 212 16.63 13.76 -13.69
N ILE A 213 15.63 14.33 -13.01
CA ILE A 213 15.56 15.78 -12.80
C ILE A 213 16.77 16.30 -12.03
N LEU A 214 17.25 15.54 -11.04
CA LEU A 214 18.39 15.91 -10.20
C LEU A 214 19.74 15.81 -10.92
N LEU A 215 19.92 14.81 -11.81
CA LEU A 215 21.20 14.49 -12.43
C LEU A 215 21.32 14.96 -13.88
N THR A 216 20.30 15.69 -14.38
CA THR A 216 20.34 16.28 -15.72
C THR A 216 20.04 17.79 -15.65
N GLN A 217 20.37 18.51 -16.71
CA GLN A 217 19.80 19.87 -16.89
C GLN A 217 18.33 19.74 -17.31
N ALA A 218 17.48 19.44 -16.35
CA ALA A 218 16.06 19.25 -16.60
C ALA A 218 15.41 20.56 -17.08
N SER A 219 14.53 20.44 -18.09
CA SER A 219 13.60 21.51 -18.41
C SER A 219 12.64 21.73 -17.23
N PRO A 220 12.21 22.98 -16.97
CA PRO A 220 11.25 23.26 -15.91
C PRO A 220 10.01 22.38 -15.94
N GLY A 221 9.54 22.07 -17.14
CA GLY A 221 8.37 21.23 -17.37
C GLY A 221 8.51 19.78 -16.91
N TRP A 222 9.74 19.26 -16.77
CA TRP A 222 9.93 17.87 -16.34
C TRP A 222 9.54 17.61 -14.90
N LEU A 223 9.46 18.65 -14.07
CA LEU A 223 9.01 18.50 -12.69
C LEU A 223 7.55 17.99 -12.61
N ILE A 224 6.75 18.12 -13.67
CA ILE A 224 5.39 17.56 -13.75
C ILE A 224 5.39 16.03 -13.56
N TRP A 225 6.45 15.33 -13.98
CA TRP A 225 6.51 13.86 -13.89
C TRP A 225 6.44 13.34 -12.46
N ILE A 226 6.92 14.13 -11.49
CA ILE A 226 6.90 13.72 -10.08
C ILE A 226 5.67 14.22 -9.32
N THR A 227 4.89 15.13 -9.88
CA THR A 227 3.81 15.82 -9.13
C THR A 227 2.73 14.89 -8.58
N PRO A 228 2.28 13.81 -9.26
CA PRO A 228 1.31 12.87 -8.67
C PRO A 228 1.87 12.15 -7.43
N MET A 229 3.12 11.70 -7.52
CA MET A 229 3.82 10.98 -6.45
C MET A 229 4.13 11.91 -5.29
N LEU A 230 4.55 13.13 -5.58
CA LEU A 230 4.80 14.19 -4.61
C LEU A 230 3.50 14.54 -3.86
N ALA A 231 2.40 14.78 -4.58
CA ALA A 231 1.11 15.11 -3.98
C ALA A 231 0.62 14.00 -3.04
N LEU A 232 0.77 12.75 -3.43
CA LEU A 232 0.44 11.61 -2.57
C LEU A 232 1.33 11.57 -1.31
N HIS A 233 2.65 11.75 -1.47
CA HIS A 233 3.59 11.78 -0.36
C HIS A 233 3.24 12.87 0.66
N LEU A 234 3.00 14.11 0.20
CA LEU A 234 2.62 15.23 1.05
C LEU A 234 1.27 14.99 1.74
N SER A 235 0.32 14.38 1.04
CA SER A 235 -1.01 14.07 1.58
C SER A 235 -0.99 13.07 2.73
N LYS A 236 -0.01 12.16 2.75
CA LYS A 236 0.11 11.10 3.75
C LYS A 236 0.89 11.48 5.00
N LYS A 237 1.87 12.38 4.89
CA LYS A 237 2.91 12.57 5.93
C LYS A 237 2.70 13.75 6.86
N GLY A 238 1.71 14.58 6.60
CA GLY A 238 1.35 15.71 7.46
C GLY A 238 2.35 16.87 7.43
N PRO A 239 2.30 17.81 8.43
CA PRO A 239 2.86 19.15 8.31
C PRO A 239 4.36 19.21 7.98
N ARG A 240 5.15 18.27 8.49
CA ARG A 240 6.62 18.29 8.24
C ARG A 240 6.97 18.06 6.77
N ALA A 241 6.26 17.16 6.07
CA ALA A 241 6.47 16.94 4.65
C ALA A 241 5.86 18.10 3.84
N GLU A 242 4.70 18.61 4.25
CA GLU A 242 4.01 19.73 3.62
C GLU A 242 4.89 20.98 3.54
N ILE A 243 5.69 21.27 4.59
CA ILE A 243 6.66 22.39 4.60
C ILE A 243 7.64 22.28 3.43
N PHE A 244 8.22 21.08 3.19
CA PHE A 244 9.15 20.91 2.06
C PHE A 244 8.46 21.09 0.70
N GLY A 245 7.20 20.65 0.56
CA GLY A 245 6.41 20.89 -0.65
C GLY A 245 6.13 22.37 -0.89
N VAL A 246 5.80 23.12 0.15
CA VAL A 246 5.57 24.57 0.09
C VAL A 246 6.87 25.31 -0.25
N LEU A 247 7.98 24.97 0.40
CA LEU A 247 9.28 25.57 0.11
C LEU A 247 9.72 25.28 -1.34
N LEU A 248 9.55 24.05 -1.81
CA LEU A 248 9.85 23.68 -3.19
C LEU A 248 9.02 24.51 -4.17
N SER A 249 7.71 24.63 -3.94
CA SER A 249 6.83 25.43 -4.78
C SER A 249 7.21 26.91 -4.78
N PHE A 250 7.53 27.45 -3.61
CA PHE A 250 7.95 28.86 -3.47
C PHE A 250 9.25 29.13 -4.25
N PHE A 251 10.32 28.37 -4.00
CA PHE A 251 11.59 28.58 -4.66
C PHE A 251 11.52 28.31 -6.17
N PHE A 252 10.72 27.31 -6.58
CA PHE A 252 10.47 27.03 -7.99
C PHE A 252 9.84 28.23 -8.71
N ILE A 253 8.77 28.80 -8.15
CA ILE A 253 8.09 29.95 -8.74
C ILE A 253 9.01 31.18 -8.73
N VAL A 254 9.69 31.48 -7.61
CA VAL A 254 10.64 32.60 -7.53
C VAL A 254 11.74 32.47 -8.59
N TYR A 255 12.32 31.28 -8.76
CA TYR A 255 13.35 31.04 -9.76
C TYR A 255 12.85 31.32 -11.17
N HIS A 256 11.68 30.79 -11.54
CA HIS A 256 11.17 30.94 -12.91
C HIS A 256 10.64 32.34 -13.20
N LEU A 257 10.04 33.01 -12.24
CA LEU A 257 9.64 34.43 -12.40
C LEU A 257 10.84 35.37 -12.48
N SER A 258 11.95 35.04 -11.80
CA SER A 258 13.13 35.91 -11.77
C SER A 258 14.04 35.74 -12.99
N TYR A 259 14.15 34.51 -13.53
CA TYR A 259 15.19 34.17 -14.51
C TYR A 259 14.67 33.47 -15.79
N SER A 260 13.36 33.36 -15.97
CA SER A 260 12.80 32.84 -17.20
C SER A 260 12.94 33.87 -18.31
N SER A 261 13.71 33.56 -19.35
CA SER A 261 13.73 34.37 -20.58
C SER A 261 12.37 34.27 -21.28
N GLY A 262 11.86 35.36 -21.81
CA GLY A 262 10.51 35.55 -22.35
C GLY A 262 10.04 34.54 -23.44
N SER A 263 10.93 33.71 -23.97
CA SER A 263 10.60 32.65 -24.95
C SER A 263 9.85 31.44 -24.37
N SER A 264 9.75 31.31 -23.05
CA SER A 264 9.05 30.21 -22.37
C SER A 264 7.67 30.55 -21.86
N VAL A 265 7.19 31.77 -22.11
CA VAL A 265 5.92 32.29 -21.59
C VAL A 265 4.97 32.58 -22.74
N LEU A 266 4.15 31.60 -23.08
CA LEU A 266 3.20 31.68 -24.21
C LEU A 266 2.06 32.70 -24.02
N PHE A 267 1.87 33.35 -22.86
CA PHE A 267 0.60 34.02 -22.59
C PHE A 267 0.61 35.42 -22.02
N LEU A 268 1.68 35.87 -21.41
CA LEU A 268 1.74 37.21 -20.86
C LEU A 268 2.83 37.99 -21.56
N GLY A 269 2.58 38.49 -22.74
CA GLY A 269 3.54 39.32 -23.49
C GLY A 269 4.73 39.88 -22.69
N ASP A 270 5.71 40.47 -23.19
CA ASP A 270 6.97 40.93 -22.57
C ASP A 270 6.97 41.04 -21.02
N PHE A 271 6.91 39.87 -20.32
CA PHE A 271 7.14 39.85 -18.89
C PHE A 271 8.64 40.04 -18.64
N ARG A 272 9.00 41.26 -18.21
CA ARG A 272 10.38 41.54 -17.82
C ARG A 272 10.69 40.77 -16.54
N PRO A 273 11.75 39.94 -16.52
CA PRO A 273 12.10 39.20 -15.33
C PRO A 273 12.37 40.15 -14.16
N LEU A 274 11.90 39.77 -12.98
CA LEU A 274 12.10 40.56 -11.75
C LEU A 274 13.58 40.87 -11.46
N SER A 275 14.49 40.07 -12.04
CA SER A 275 15.94 40.28 -11.94
C SER A 275 16.45 41.60 -12.49
N GLU A 276 15.75 42.22 -13.47
CA GLU A 276 16.14 43.56 -13.98
C GLU A 276 15.90 44.68 -12.93
N SER A 277 15.08 44.44 -11.94
CA SER A 277 14.71 45.41 -10.91
C SER A 277 15.53 45.29 -9.60
N PHE A 278 16.25 44.17 -9.39
CA PHE A 278 17.04 43.90 -8.17
C PHE A 278 18.54 43.82 -8.46
N LEU A 279 19.17 44.95 -8.52
CA LEU A 279 20.53 45.19 -9.06
C LEU A 279 21.70 45.00 -8.07
N LEU A 280 21.55 44.27 -6.96
CA LEU A 280 22.58 44.26 -5.90
C LEU A 280 23.45 43.00 -5.78
N LEU A 281 23.16 41.91 -6.54
CA LEU A 281 23.94 40.67 -6.51
C LEU A 281 24.22 40.21 -7.93
N ASP A 282 25.40 39.54 -8.13
CA ASP A 282 25.72 38.86 -9.40
C ASP A 282 24.56 37.91 -9.77
N GLN A 283 23.84 38.25 -10.83
CA GLN A 283 22.65 37.53 -11.27
C GLN A 283 22.92 36.04 -11.50
N GLN A 284 24.12 35.68 -11.97
CA GLN A 284 24.49 34.28 -12.21
C GLN A 284 24.70 33.50 -10.91
N GLN A 285 25.29 34.12 -9.87
CA GLN A 285 25.50 33.48 -8.59
C GLN A 285 24.15 33.27 -7.87
N VAL A 286 23.26 34.27 -7.85
CA VAL A 286 21.94 34.16 -7.24
C VAL A 286 21.09 33.11 -7.95
N ARG A 287 21.13 33.08 -9.28
CA ARG A 287 20.47 32.06 -10.08
C ARG A 287 20.96 30.64 -9.74
N SER A 288 22.28 30.47 -9.66
CA SER A 288 22.91 29.19 -9.29
C SER A 288 22.54 28.77 -7.87
N LEU A 289 22.49 29.73 -6.92
CA LEU A 289 22.10 29.45 -5.55
C LEU A 289 20.63 29.01 -5.45
N LEU A 290 19.71 29.72 -6.08
CA LEU A 290 18.30 29.35 -6.12
C LEU A 290 18.09 27.97 -6.75
N ASN A 291 18.76 27.70 -7.86
CA ASN A 291 18.72 26.38 -8.48
C ASN A 291 19.26 25.30 -7.53
N THR A 292 20.35 25.58 -6.80
CA THR A 292 20.91 24.65 -5.80
C THR A 292 19.91 24.37 -4.68
N VAL A 293 19.18 25.38 -4.21
CA VAL A 293 18.11 25.17 -3.21
C VAL A 293 17.00 24.28 -3.75
N ILE A 294 16.54 24.52 -4.99
CA ILE A 294 15.50 23.67 -5.62
C ILE A 294 15.98 22.23 -5.73
N VAL A 295 17.19 22.00 -6.25
CA VAL A 295 17.80 20.68 -6.36
C VAL A 295 17.90 20.00 -4.99
N GLY A 296 18.34 20.74 -3.96
CA GLY A 296 18.40 20.25 -2.57
C GLY A 296 17.02 19.84 -2.04
N LEU A 297 15.99 20.65 -2.27
CA LEU A 297 14.61 20.33 -1.85
C LEU A 297 14.04 19.12 -2.59
N VAL A 298 14.25 19.02 -3.90
CA VAL A 298 13.85 17.82 -4.66
C VAL A 298 14.57 16.59 -4.15
N ALA A 299 15.88 16.67 -3.85
CA ALA A 299 16.65 15.55 -3.29
C ALA A 299 16.11 15.11 -1.92
N ILE A 300 15.81 16.06 -1.01
CA ILE A 300 15.24 15.77 0.31
C ILE A 300 13.90 15.05 0.16
N VAL A 301 13.00 15.58 -0.67
CA VAL A 301 11.67 14.98 -0.89
C VAL A 301 11.81 13.60 -1.53
N THR A 302 12.73 13.42 -2.47
CA THR A 302 13.02 12.12 -3.09
C THR A 302 13.45 11.08 -2.07
N LEU A 303 14.38 11.43 -1.17
CA LEU A 303 14.82 10.55 -0.09
C LEU A 303 13.68 10.24 0.90
N GLN A 304 12.83 11.23 1.19
CA GLN A 304 11.65 11.02 2.03
C GLN A 304 10.65 10.06 1.35
N MET A 305 10.34 10.26 0.06
CA MET A 305 9.46 9.36 -0.71
C MET A 305 9.98 7.92 -0.71
N LEU A 306 11.28 7.72 -0.96
CA LEU A 306 11.88 6.39 -0.95
C LEU A 306 11.78 5.71 0.41
N ARG A 307 12.22 6.42 1.46
CA ARG A 307 12.19 5.91 2.85
C ARG A 307 10.76 5.55 3.27
N ASP A 308 9.83 6.43 2.98
CA ASP A 308 8.45 6.28 3.42
C ASP A 308 7.70 5.24 2.57
N GLY A 309 8.03 5.11 1.28
CA GLY A 309 7.56 4.03 0.43
C GLY A 309 8.01 2.66 0.95
N ILE A 310 9.29 2.52 1.34
CA ILE A 310 9.80 1.27 1.93
C ILE A 310 9.09 0.98 3.26
N LYS A 311 8.89 1.99 4.12
CA LYS A 311 8.17 1.84 5.38
C LYS A 311 6.69 1.49 5.20
N SER A 312 6.05 1.95 4.14
CA SER A 312 4.65 1.62 3.83
C SER A 312 4.49 0.19 3.32
N ASN A 313 5.55 -0.43 2.82
CA ASN A 313 5.49 -1.76 2.26
C ASN A 313 5.34 -2.83 3.34
N TYR A 314 4.12 -3.34 3.51
CA TYR A 314 3.80 -4.40 4.46
C TYR A 314 4.56 -5.69 4.17
N TYR A 315 4.75 -6.05 2.90
CA TYR A 315 5.51 -7.25 2.52
C TYR A 315 6.95 -7.21 3.03
N TYR A 316 7.62 -6.06 2.89
CA TYR A 316 8.97 -5.89 3.41
C TYR A 316 9.04 -6.02 4.93
N ASN A 317 8.06 -5.44 5.63
CA ASN A 317 7.98 -5.49 7.08
C ASN A 317 7.70 -6.91 7.59
N LEU A 318 6.76 -7.63 6.95
CA LEU A 318 6.42 -9.02 7.28
C LEU A 318 7.55 -10.00 6.91
N GLY A 319 8.31 -9.73 5.86
CA GLY A 319 9.50 -10.52 5.50
C GLY A 319 10.67 -10.36 6.51
N ARG A 320 10.68 -9.28 7.29
CA ARG A 320 11.66 -9.10 8.38
C ARG A 320 11.23 -9.78 9.66
N ARG A 321 9.96 -9.71 10.01
CA ARG A 321 9.36 -10.36 11.17
C ARG A 321 7.92 -10.76 10.80
N PRO A 322 7.58 -12.05 10.83
CA PRO A 322 6.23 -12.49 10.54
C PRO A 322 5.23 -11.89 11.52
N LEU A 323 3.98 -11.76 11.08
CA LEU A 323 2.88 -11.38 11.94
C LEU A 323 2.45 -12.60 12.74
N VAL A 324 2.46 -12.51 14.06
CA VAL A 324 2.06 -13.60 14.96
C VAL A 324 0.67 -13.31 15.52
N LEU A 325 -0.31 -14.12 15.12
CA LEU A 325 -1.68 -14.02 15.57
C LEU A 325 -1.99 -15.19 16.52
N GLY A 326 -2.42 -14.88 17.72
CA GLY A 326 -2.84 -15.88 18.68
C GLY A 326 -4.35 -15.98 18.75
N VAL A 327 -4.87 -17.19 18.72
CA VAL A 327 -6.30 -17.47 18.93
C VAL A 327 -6.46 -18.44 20.10
N SER A 328 -7.21 -18.01 21.11
CA SER A 328 -7.55 -18.80 22.27
C SER A 328 -9.06 -18.74 22.52
N GLY A 329 -9.54 -19.51 23.45
CA GLY A 329 -10.95 -19.49 23.82
C GLY A 329 -11.48 -20.83 24.31
N ASN A 330 -12.71 -20.79 24.79
CA ASN A 330 -13.38 -21.96 25.36
C ASN A 330 -14.26 -22.73 24.35
N VAL A 331 -14.28 -22.29 23.10
CA VAL A 331 -15.10 -22.84 22.00
C VAL A 331 -14.20 -23.34 20.89
N LYS A 332 -14.06 -24.66 20.77
CA LYS A 332 -13.08 -25.25 19.80
C LYS A 332 -13.54 -25.10 18.37
N THR A 333 -14.79 -25.41 18.08
CA THR A 333 -15.31 -25.43 16.70
C THR A 333 -15.26 -24.05 16.07
N GLU A 334 -15.80 -23.04 16.74
CA GLU A 334 -15.84 -21.67 16.23
C GLU A 334 -14.46 -21.02 16.23
N ARG A 335 -13.62 -21.33 17.23
CA ARG A 335 -12.22 -20.90 17.27
C ARG A 335 -11.45 -21.45 16.04
N LEU A 336 -11.59 -22.73 15.75
CA LEU A 336 -10.96 -23.35 14.59
C LEU A 336 -11.54 -22.84 13.27
N PHE A 337 -12.85 -22.59 13.20
CA PHE A 337 -13.48 -21.99 12.05
C PHE A 337 -12.92 -20.60 11.79
N PHE A 338 -12.88 -19.75 12.80
CA PHE A 338 -12.30 -18.41 12.71
C PHE A 338 -10.83 -18.45 12.30
N LEU A 339 -10.04 -19.33 12.89
CA LEU A 339 -8.63 -19.51 12.55
C LEU A 339 -8.44 -19.97 11.10
N ASN A 340 -9.25 -20.93 10.63
CA ASN A 340 -9.21 -21.40 9.25
C ASN A 340 -9.64 -20.30 8.26
N SER A 341 -10.60 -19.46 8.64
CA SER A 341 -11.01 -18.31 7.84
C SER A 341 -9.86 -17.30 7.65
N LEU A 342 -9.06 -17.05 8.68
CA LEU A 342 -7.83 -16.23 8.57
C LEU A 342 -6.77 -16.90 7.70
N LEU A 343 -6.62 -18.22 7.82
CA LEU A 343 -5.68 -19.00 7.01
C LEU A 343 -6.02 -18.92 5.50
N GLU A 344 -7.31 -18.98 5.17
CA GLU A 344 -7.78 -18.84 3.79
C GLU A 344 -7.53 -17.43 3.24
N LEU A 345 -7.79 -16.39 4.02
CA LEU A 345 -7.55 -15.00 3.62
C LEU A 345 -6.07 -14.73 3.31
N PHE A 346 -5.15 -15.14 4.17
CA PHE A 346 -3.71 -14.95 3.92
C PHE A 346 -3.12 -15.95 2.92
N GLY A 347 -3.84 -17.04 2.64
CA GLY A 347 -3.41 -18.14 1.77
C GLY A 347 -2.50 -19.16 2.46
N LYS A 348 -2.82 -20.44 2.28
CA LYS A 348 -2.18 -21.60 2.96
C LYS A 348 -0.65 -21.61 2.87
N ASN A 349 -0.08 -21.18 1.75
CA ASN A 349 1.37 -21.18 1.53
C ASN A 349 2.11 -20.03 2.24
N SER A 350 1.39 -19.02 2.73
CA SER A 350 1.96 -17.86 3.40
C SER A 350 1.83 -17.89 4.91
N VAL A 351 1.15 -18.93 5.43
CA VAL A 351 0.80 -19.06 6.85
C VAL A 351 1.39 -20.33 7.43
N LEU A 352 2.08 -20.18 8.56
CA LEU A 352 2.45 -21.31 9.44
C LEU A 352 1.43 -21.42 10.58
N LYS A 353 0.86 -22.59 10.77
CA LYS A 353 0.00 -22.88 11.92
C LYS A 353 0.77 -23.65 12.99
N ILE A 354 0.83 -23.10 14.19
CA ILE A 354 1.34 -23.76 15.41
C ILE A 354 0.13 -24.07 16.29
N SER A 355 -0.26 -25.34 16.35
CA SER A 355 -1.42 -25.79 17.11
C SER A 355 -0.99 -26.49 18.39
N GLU A 356 -1.61 -26.13 19.51
CA GLU A 356 -1.39 -26.75 20.83
C GLU A 356 -1.63 -28.26 20.81
N ASP A 357 -2.51 -28.75 19.94
CA ASP A 357 -2.81 -30.17 19.79
C ASP A 357 -1.55 -31.03 19.49
N ASN A 358 -0.51 -30.42 18.88
CA ASN A 358 0.75 -31.11 18.60
C ASN A 358 1.71 -31.19 19.79
N TYR A 359 1.38 -30.54 20.90
CA TYR A 359 2.25 -30.41 22.08
C TYR A 359 1.69 -31.06 23.32
N TYR A 360 0.63 -31.87 23.23
CA TYR A 360 0.14 -32.62 24.36
C TYR A 360 1.17 -33.70 24.77
N ASN A 361 1.28 -33.89 26.09
CA ASN A 361 2.21 -34.92 26.66
C ASN A 361 1.78 -36.35 26.38
N TRP A 362 0.50 -36.55 26.09
CA TRP A 362 -0.08 -37.91 25.98
C TRP A 362 -0.93 -38.04 24.71
N SER A 363 -0.97 -39.25 24.16
CA SER A 363 -1.88 -39.61 23.07
C SER A 363 -3.34 -39.59 23.54
N ASP A 364 -4.29 -39.47 22.62
CA ASP A 364 -5.72 -39.42 22.92
C ASP A 364 -6.24 -40.61 23.73
N ASP A 365 -5.64 -41.80 23.58
CA ASP A 365 -6.02 -43.04 24.27
C ASP A 365 -5.37 -43.20 25.66
N SER A 366 -4.59 -42.23 26.14
CA SER A 366 -3.86 -42.36 27.39
C SER A 366 -4.76 -42.35 28.62
N LEU A 367 -4.53 -43.27 29.53
CA LEU A 367 -5.20 -43.32 30.83
C LEU A 367 -4.91 -42.10 31.71
N MET A 368 -3.86 -41.31 31.38
CA MET A 368 -3.51 -40.09 32.08
C MET A 368 -4.60 -39.03 32.03
N TRP A 369 -5.46 -39.04 31.00
CA TRP A 369 -6.61 -38.15 30.90
C TRP A 369 -7.67 -38.35 32.00
N LYS A 370 -7.67 -39.52 32.69
CA LYS A 370 -8.50 -39.71 33.88
C LYS A 370 -7.99 -38.96 35.10
N SER A 371 -6.67 -38.66 35.15
CA SER A 371 -6.03 -37.99 36.26
C SER A 371 -5.92 -36.48 36.05
N MET A 372 -5.73 -36.00 34.84
CA MET A 372 -5.50 -34.61 34.47
C MET A 372 -6.32 -34.24 33.24
N SER A 373 -6.98 -33.08 33.27
CA SER A 373 -7.76 -32.60 32.14
C SER A 373 -6.85 -32.04 31.02
N TYR A 374 -7.34 -32.04 29.80
CA TYR A 374 -6.64 -31.40 28.66
C TYR A 374 -6.57 -29.86 28.79
N LEU A 375 -7.38 -29.25 29.67
CA LEU A 375 -7.33 -27.82 30.00
C LEU A 375 -6.33 -27.48 31.11
N ASN A 376 -5.62 -28.47 31.64
CA ASN A 376 -4.56 -28.22 32.59
C ASN A 376 -3.25 -27.89 31.86
N PRO A 377 -2.62 -26.73 32.08
CA PRO A 377 -1.39 -26.36 31.34
C PRO A 377 -0.21 -27.34 31.54
N LYS A 378 -0.27 -28.21 32.57
CA LYS A 378 0.72 -29.29 32.76
C LYS A 378 0.55 -30.46 31.79
N SER A 379 -0.61 -30.56 31.11
CA SER A 379 -0.83 -31.59 30.08
C SER A 379 -0.19 -31.26 28.74
N VAL A 380 0.32 -30.01 28.59
CA VAL A 380 0.87 -29.48 27.34
C VAL A 380 2.30 -28.99 27.54
N GLN A 381 3.16 -29.24 26.56
CA GLN A 381 4.57 -28.76 26.52
C GLN A 381 4.63 -27.29 26.05
N LEU A 382 4.07 -26.37 26.82
CA LEU A 382 3.98 -24.96 26.45
C LEU A 382 5.34 -24.28 26.26
N SER A 383 6.38 -24.73 26.97
CA SER A 383 7.75 -24.23 26.79
C SER A 383 8.32 -24.63 25.41
N LEU A 384 8.10 -25.88 24.99
CA LEU A 384 8.49 -26.36 23.67
C LEU A 384 7.77 -25.58 22.56
N MET A 385 6.45 -25.39 22.73
CA MET A 385 5.65 -24.57 21.80
C MET A 385 6.18 -23.13 21.70
N ALA A 386 6.59 -22.53 22.83
CA ALA A 386 7.19 -21.19 22.85
C ALA A 386 8.57 -21.13 22.18
N ASP A 387 9.39 -22.18 22.36
CA ASP A 387 10.72 -22.27 21.74
C ASP A 387 10.61 -22.47 20.23
N ASP A 388 9.66 -23.28 19.77
CA ASP A 388 9.41 -23.49 18.34
C ASP A 388 8.87 -22.20 17.69
N LEU A 389 7.93 -21.50 18.34
CA LEU A 389 7.48 -20.19 17.87
C LEU A 389 8.65 -19.20 17.78
N ARG A 390 9.55 -19.19 18.78
CA ARG A 390 10.73 -18.32 18.77
C ARG A 390 11.67 -18.64 17.61
N LYS A 391 11.95 -19.92 17.35
CA LYS A 391 12.78 -20.35 16.21
C LYS A 391 12.20 -19.86 14.88
N GLU A 392 10.88 -19.96 14.72
CA GLU A 392 10.22 -19.50 13.49
C GLU A 392 10.23 -17.97 13.35
N VAL A 393 10.02 -17.23 14.44
CA VAL A 393 10.09 -15.76 14.44
C VAL A 393 11.53 -15.27 14.21
N ASP A 394 12.51 -15.81 14.94
CA ASP A 394 13.92 -15.39 14.86
C ASP A 394 14.58 -15.95 13.59
N GLY A 395 14.26 -17.17 13.21
CA GLY A 395 14.72 -17.81 11.98
C GLY A 395 14.30 -17.04 10.72
N SER A 396 13.21 -16.29 10.74
CA SER A 396 12.81 -15.41 9.63
C SER A 396 13.79 -14.26 9.39
N VAL A 397 14.55 -13.87 10.42
CA VAL A 397 15.54 -12.78 10.33
C VAL A 397 16.85 -13.22 9.69
N ASN A 398 17.22 -14.51 9.79
CA ASN A 398 18.59 -15.01 9.49
C ASN A 398 18.78 -15.70 8.12
N THR A 399 17.77 -15.82 7.25
CA THR A 399 17.93 -16.52 5.97
C THR A 399 18.09 -15.61 4.78
N ASN A 400 19.02 -15.98 3.87
CA ASN A 400 19.28 -15.28 2.61
C ASN A 400 18.09 -15.30 1.62
N ASN A 401 17.14 -16.24 1.77
CA ASN A 401 15.89 -16.32 1.01
C ASN A 401 14.71 -15.95 1.90
N ARG A 402 14.43 -14.65 2.03
CA ARG A 402 13.32 -14.11 2.85
C ARG A 402 11.92 -14.53 2.37
N TRP A 403 11.80 -15.11 1.19
CA TRP A 403 10.53 -15.28 0.47
C TRP A 403 9.97 -16.69 0.49
N ASP A 404 10.79 -17.66 0.87
CA ASP A 404 10.33 -19.04 1.12
C ASP A 404 9.70 -19.20 2.51
N LYS A 405 9.57 -18.11 3.28
CA LYS A 405 9.09 -18.12 4.66
C LYS A 405 7.68 -17.59 4.81
N TYR A 406 7.04 -18.07 5.84
CA TYR A 406 5.70 -17.66 6.24
C TYR A 406 5.67 -16.17 6.62
N GLN A 407 4.65 -15.48 6.12
CA GLN A 407 4.40 -14.06 6.43
C GLN A 407 3.58 -13.90 7.71
N VAL A 408 2.78 -14.91 8.01
CA VAL A 408 1.89 -14.96 9.16
C VAL A 408 2.09 -16.27 9.90
N ILE A 409 2.13 -16.22 11.22
CA ILE A 409 2.13 -17.38 12.10
C ILE A 409 0.83 -17.34 12.90
N LEU A 410 0.02 -18.37 12.78
CA LEU A 410 -1.19 -18.56 13.57
C LEU A 410 -0.89 -19.50 14.73
N VAL A 411 -1.07 -19.02 15.94
CA VAL A 411 -0.91 -19.77 17.19
C VAL A 411 -2.28 -20.14 17.71
N ASP A 412 -2.62 -21.41 17.70
CA ASP A 412 -3.92 -21.96 18.12
C ASP A 412 -3.79 -22.80 19.37
N GLY A 413 -4.64 -22.53 20.35
CA GLY A 413 -4.73 -23.35 21.54
C GLY A 413 -5.45 -22.69 22.70
N VAL A 414 -5.99 -23.49 23.61
CA VAL A 414 -6.66 -22.99 24.82
C VAL A 414 -5.69 -22.30 25.78
N HIS A 415 -4.38 -22.61 25.70
CA HIS A 415 -3.33 -22.02 26.52
C HIS A 415 -2.43 -21.04 25.75
N SER A 416 -2.85 -20.57 24.56
CA SER A 416 -2.03 -19.71 23.69
C SER A 416 -1.54 -18.43 24.40
N PHE A 417 -2.24 -17.93 25.43
CA PHE A 417 -1.86 -16.74 26.21
C PHE A 417 -1.43 -17.05 27.64
N PHE A 418 -1.42 -18.34 28.01
CA PHE A 418 -1.10 -18.75 29.40
C PHE A 418 0.34 -18.41 29.76
N LEU A 419 1.31 -18.89 28.96
CA LEU A 419 2.73 -18.65 29.19
C LEU A 419 3.12 -17.23 28.73
N ARG A 420 3.71 -16.44 29.64
CA ARG A 420 4.10 -15.04 29.35
C ARG A 420 5.02 -14.91 28.13
N GLN A 421 5.94 -15.86 27.96
CA GLN A 421 6.87 -15.85 26.81
C GLN A 421 6.11 -16.04 25.50
N LEU A 422 5.20 -17.00 25.44
CA LEU A 422 4.36 -17.27 24.28
C LEU A 422 3.46 -16.06 23.94
N ALA A 423 2.78 -15.50 24.96
CA ALA A 423 1.89 -14.35 24.80
C ALA A 423 2.60 -13.07 24.33
N LYS A 424 3.87 -12.85 24.73
CA LYS A 424 4.66 -11.67 24.32
C LYS A 424 5.14 -11.70 22.86
N MET A 425 5.25 -12.89 22.28
CA MET A 425 5.65 -13.03 20.87
C MET A 425 4.49 -12.76 19.90
N GLN A 426 3.25 -12.80 20.39
CA GLN A 426 2.05 -12.59 19.60
C GLN A 426 1.71 -11.11 19.51
N ASP A 427 1.48 -10.65 18.28
CA ASP A 427 1.19 -9.26 17.97
C ASP A 427 -0.27 -8.90 18.18
N VAL A 428 -1.18 -9.83 17.83
CA VAL A 428 -2.62 -9.71 18.07
C VAL A 428 -3.14 -10.99 18.67
N LYS A 429 -3.99 -10.86 19.66
CA LYS A 429 -4.56 -11.94 20.44
C LYS A 429 -6.08 -11.89 20.41
N PHE A 430 -6.70 -12.95 19.93
CA PHE A 430 -8.14 -13.11 19.81
C PHE A 430 -8.63 -14.16 20.81
N PHE A 431 -9.66 -13.84 21.57
CA PHE A 431 -10.32 -14.79 22.47
C PHE A 431 -11.76 -15.01 22.02
N VAL A 432 -12.15 -16.29 21.83
CA VAL A 432 -13.50 -16.66 21.37
C VAL A 432 -14.23 -17.40 22.46
N GLU A 433 -15.42 -16.92 22.83
CA GLU A 433 -16.23 -17.50 23.91
C GLU A 433 -17.74 -17.49 23.57
N TYR A 434 -18.55 -18.31 24.28
CA TYR A 434 -20.00 -18.25 24.22
C TYR A 434 -20.59 -17.36 25.34
N GLU A 435 -21.77 -16.75 25.07
CA GLU A 435 -22.47 -15.87 25.99
C GLU A 435 -22.95 -16.61 27.27
N LYS A 436 -23.44 -17.84 27.15
CA LYS A 436 -23.97 -18.64 28.24
C LYS A 436 -23.05 -19.77 28.68
N GLY A 437 -21.77 -19.48 28.82
CA GLY A 437 -20.83 -20.45 29.37
C GLY A 437 -20.32 -21.45 28.34
N PHE A 438 -19.99 -22.60 28.81
CA PHE A 438 -19.04 -23.52 28.25
C PHE A 438 -19.75 -24.81 27.78
N GLU A 439 -19.59 -25.17 26.52
CA GLU A 439 -19.85 -26.51 26.02
C GLU A 439 -18.63 -27.41 26.22
N LEU A 440 -18.84 -28.49 26.99
CA LEU A 440 -17.81 -29.52 27.13
C LEU A 440 -17.64 -30.23 25.79
N GLU A 441 -16.43 -30.23 25.25
CA GLU A 441 -16.11 -31.13 24.15
C GLU A 441 -16.37 -32.57 24.59
N GLU A 442 -17.16 -33.33 23.82
CA GLU A 442 -17.27 -34.78 23.96
C GLU A 442 -15.95 -35.45 23.51
N LYS A 443 -14.96 -35.47 24.41
CA LYS A 443 -13.88 -36.43 24.27
C LYS A 443 -14.29 -37.74 24.91
N PRO A 444 -13.90 -38.92 24.36
CA PRO A 444 -14.35 -40.24 24.82
C PRO A 444 -14.16 -40.53 26.31
N PHE A 445 -13.34 -39.77 27.02
CA PHE A 445 -13.03 -39.94 28.45
C PHE A 445 -13.71 -38.90 29.39
N ILE A 446 -14.58 -38.04 28.89
CA ILE A 446 -15.24 -36.97 29.69
C ILE A 446 -16.60 -37.45 30.25
N SER A 447 -17.06 -38.63 29.89
CA SER A 447 -18.37 -39.17 30.28
C SER A 447 -18.55 -39.41 31.79
N ASP A 448 -17.48 -39.33 32.62
CA ASP A 448 -17.57 -39.45 34.07
C ASP A 448 -17.81 -38.06 34.71
N ASP A 449 -18.81 -37.95 35.62
CA ASP A 449 -19.15 -36.74 36.34
C ASP A 449 -17.96 -36.08 37.08
N LYS A 450 -17.04 -36.88 37.58
CA LYS A 450 -15.81 -36.39 38.22
C LYS A 450 -14.86 -35.69 37.27
N ASN A 451 -14.77 -36.14 36.01
CA ASN A 451 -13.94 -35.49 34.98
C ASN A 451 -14.57 -34.19 34.48
N SER A 452 -15.89 -34.14 34.36
CA SER A 452 -16.63 -32.94 34.04
C SER A 452 -16.38 -31.81 35.05
N THR A 453 -16.35 -32.10 36.36
CA THR A 453 -16.04 -31.13 37.40
C THR A 453 -14.59 -30.63 37.33
N LYS A 454 -13.62 -31.50 37.06
CA LYS A 454 -12.20 -31.12 36.88
C LYS A 454 -12.02 -30.21 35.66
N VAL A 455 -12.63 -30.53 34.54
CA VAL A 455 -12.57 -29.72 33.32
C VAL A 455 -13.14 -28.32 33.55
N LYS A 456 -14.29 -28.21 34.27
CA LYS A 456 -14.87 -26.92 34.64
C LYS A 456 -13.94 -26.10 35.54
N ASN A 457 -13.33 -26.72 36.55
CA ASN A 457 -12.40 -26.05 37.45
C ASN A 457 -11.13 -25.59 36.71
N ASP A 458 -10.55 -26.42 35.86
CA ASP A 458 -9.35 -26.08 35.08
C ASP A 458 -9.68 -24.98 34.05
N MET A 459 -10.88 -24.98 33.45
CA MET A 459 -11.35 -23.92 32.58
C MET A 459 -11.36 -22.57 33.31
N GLN A 460 -12.00 -22.50 34.46
CA GLN A 460 -12.09 -21.27 35.25
C GLN A 460 -10.72 -20.78 35.72
N LYS A 461 -9.84 -21.72 36.07
CA LYS A 461 -8.54 -21.39 36.65
C LYS A 461 -7.49 -21.01 35.60
N TYR A 462 -7.50 -21.63 34.43
CA TYR A 462 -6.39 -21.53 33.45
C TYR A 462 -6.80 -20.93 32.12
N VAL A 463 -8.03 -21.12 31.64
CA VAL A 463 -8.46 -20.65 30.31
C VAL A 463 -9.13 -19.28 30.41
N ILE A 464 -10.16 -19.12 31.22
CA ILE A 464 -10.91 -17.86 31.35
C ILE A 464 -10.02 -16.66 31.68
N PRO A 465 -9.03 -16.73 32.59
CA PRO A 465 -8.17 -15.57 32.89
C PRO A 465 -7.32 -15.10 31.70
N GLN A 466 -7.17 -15.90 30.66
CA GLN A 466 -6.46 -15.49 29.45
C GLN A 466 -7.25 -14.48 28.61
N ARG A 467 -8.56 -14.42 28.78
CA ARG A 467 -9.46 -13.42 28.22
C ARG A 467 -8.93 -12.00 28.44
N ASP A 468 -8.37 -11.74 29.62
CA ASP A 468 -7.85 -10.42 29.99
C ASP A 468 -6.55 -10.04 29.25
N LYS A 469 -5.90 -11.00 28.62
CA LYS A 469 -4.69 -10.78 27.80
C LYS A 469 -4.99 -10.57 26.32
N ALA A 470 -6.25 -10.82 25.90
CA ALA A 470 -6.65 -10.69 24.50
C ALA A 470 -6.81 -9.21 24.09
N ASN A 471 -6.46 -8.87 22.86
CA ASN A 471 -6.73 -7.58 22.24
C ASN A 471 -8.23 -7.47 21.91
N ILE A 472 -8.79 -8.56 21.38
CA ILE A 472 -10.20 -8.64 21.01
C ILE A 472 -10.80 -9.90 21.61
N VAL A 473 -11.98 -9.74 22.21
CA VAL A 473 -12.80 -10.85 22.70
C VAL A 473 -14.08 -10.90 21.86
N TYR A 474 -14.34 -12.05 21.26
CA TYR A 474 -15.58 -12.33 20.55
C TYR A 474 -16.48 -13.20 21.43
N THR A 475 -17.63 -12.69 21.80
CA THR A 475 -18.65 -13.44 22.55
C THR A 475 -19.80 -13.79 21.61
N LEU A 476 -19.97 -15.07 21.37
CA LEU A 476 -20.90 -15.66 20.43
C LEU A 476 -22.20 -16.11 21.13
N PRO A 477 -23.36 -16.07 20.47
CA PRO A 477 -24.56 -16.75 20.97
C PRO A 477 -24.40 -18.27 20.92
N ASN A 478 -25.07 -19.00 21.79
CA ASN A 478 -24.91 -20.47 21.92
C ASN A 478 -25.38 -21.29 20.70
N THR A 479 -26.06 -20.67 19.75
CA THR A 479 -26.54 -21.32 18.52
C THR A 479 -26.19 -20.46 17.33
N ILE A 480 -25.08 -20.79 16.66
CA ILE A 480 -24.72 -20.17 15.39
C ILE A 480 -24.76 -21.25 14.31
N GLY A 481 -25.60 -21.02 13.28
CA GLY A 481 -25.45 -21.75 12.02
C GLY A 481 -24.22 -21.19 11.28
N THR A 482 -23.24 -22.03 10.98
CA THR A 482 -22.01 -21.65 10.27
C THR A 482 -22.24 -21.11 8.85
N SER A 483 -23.45 -21.22 8.33
CA SER A 483 -23.86 -20.78 6.97
C SER A 483 -24.93 -19.67 6.98
N SER A 484 -25.22 -19.03 8.12
CA SER A 484 -26.23 -17.98 8.17
C SER A 484 -25.62 -16.61 7.95
N ASN A 485 -26.29 -15.75 7.16
CA ASN A 485 -25.94 -14.34 7.01
C ASN A 485 -26.29 -13.50 8.25
N ILE A 486 -26.83 -14.14 9.28
CA ILE A 486 -27.24 -13.47 10.53
C ILE A 486 -26.03 -13.09 11.36
N VAL A 487 -26.01 -11.85 11.80
CA VAL A 487 -25.01 -11.31 12.73
C VAL A 487 -25.59 -11.21 14.13
N SER A 488 -24.96 -11.90 15.06
CA SER A 488 -25.21 -11.76 16.50
C SER A 488 -23.87 -11.93 17.22
N LEU A 489 -23.23 -10.82 17.56
CA LEU A 489 -21.87 -10.82 18.08
C LEU A 489 -21.71 -9.70 19.10
N ASN A 490 -21.12 -10.02 20.27
CA ASN A 490 -20.60 -9.03 21.18
C ASN A 490 -19.07 -9.01 21.06
N ILE A 491 -18.50 -7.82 20.95
CA ILE A 491 -17.07 -7.61 20.70
C ILE A 491 -16.53 -6.74 21.82
N GLU A 492 -15.50 -7.19 22.52
CA GLU A 492 -14.73 -6.34 23.42
C GLU A 492 -13.37 -6.05 22.79
N ILE A 493 -13.05 -4.77 22.69
CA ILE A 493 -11.81 -4.25 22.08
C ILE A 493 -11.02 -3.55 23.16
N ARG A 494 -9.73 -3.86 23.27
CA ARG A 494 -8.81 -3.31 24.27
C ARG A 494 -7.68 -2.52 23.64
N ASP A 495 -7.07 -1.62 24.41
CA ASP A 495 -5.84 -0.88 24.04
C ASP A 495 -5.92 0.03 22.81
N GLY A 496 -6.83 1.00 22.80
CA GLY A 496 -6.71 2.16 21.92
C GLY A 496 -7.10 1.95 20.45
N PHE A 497 -7.93 0.96 20.18
CA PHE A 497 -8.56 0.80 18.89
C PHE A 497 -9.53 1.94 18.59
N TYR A 498 -9.50 2.51 17.39
CA TYR A 498 -10.42 3.55 16.95
C TYR A 498 -11.80 2.97 16.63
N TYR A 499 -12.60 2.68 17.68
CA TYR A 499 -13.94 2.12 17.54
C TYR A 499 -14.91 2.99 16.74
N HIS A 500 -14.66 4.29 16.64
CA HIS A 500 -15.47 5.21 15.81
C HIS A 500 -15.41 4.86 14.32
N ASP A 501 -14.24 4.50 13.80
CA ASP A 501 -14.10 4.10 12.40
C ASP A 501 -14.76 2.74 12.16
N LEU A 502 -14.64 1.81 13.12
CA LEU A 502 -15.37 0.53 13.08
C LEU A 502 -16.89 0.75 13.06
N LEU A 503 -17.43 1.63 13.92
CA LEU A 503 -18.87 1.92 13.94
C LEU A 503 -19.35 2.53 12.62
N ARG A 504 -18.57 3.44 12.01
CA ARG A 504 -18.89 3.99 10.69
C ARG A 504 -18.98 2.92 9.62
N ILE A 505 -18.09 1.93 9.66
CA ILE A 505 -18.09 0.82 8.71
C ILE A 505 -19.28 -0.10 8.98
N LEU A 506 -19.49 -0.53 10.22
CA LEU A 506 -20.58 -1.44 10.57
C LEU A 506 -21.97 -0.84 10.27
N ILE A 507 -22.18 0.44 10.59
CA ILE A 507 -23.46 1.11 10.40
C ILE A 507 -23.59 1.65 8.97
N GLY A 508 -22.58 2.38 8.48
CA GLY A 508 -22.66 3.15 7.23
C GLY A 508 -22.40 2.31 5.99
N VAL A 509 -21.58 1.26 6.08
CA VAL A 509 -21.21 0.42 4.93
C VAL A 509 -21.95 -0.92 5.00
N CYS A 510 -21.92 -1.57 6.18
CA CYS A 510 -22.54 -2.90 6.35
C CYS A 510 -24.05 -2.84 6.66
N GLY A 511 -24.60 -1.67 6.97
CA GLY A 511 -26.04 -1.52 7.30
C GLY A 511 -26.47 -2.24 8.59
N LEU A 512 -25.50 -2.56 9.49
CA LEU A 512 -25.76 -3.31 10.70
C LEU A 512 -26.14 -2.38 11.88
N GLN A 513 -26.86 -2.93 12.84
CA GLN A 513 -27.10 -2.29 14.13
C GLN A 513 -25.88 -2.55 15.02
N ALA A 514 -25.13 -1.51 15.35
CA ALA A 514 -23.98 -1.58 16.23
C ALA A 514 -24.16 -0.59 17.39
N ASN A 515 -24.22 -1.11 18.62
CA ASN A 515 -24.42 -0.33 19.82
C ASN A 515 -23.20 -0.43 20.73
N VAL A 516 -22.74 0.71 21.26
CA VAL A 516 -21.71 0.76 22.29
C VAL A 516 -22.38 0.48 23.63
N GLU A 517 -22.09 -0.67 24.24
CA GLU A 517 -22.67 -1.06 25.54
C GLU A 517 -21.86 -0.46 26.70
N LYS A 518 -20.53 -0.40 26.59
CA LYS A 518 -19.66 0.05 27.67
C LYS A 518 -18.35 0.62 27.12
N ILE A 519 -17.91 1.71 27.73
CA ILE A 519 -16.55 2.26 27.58
C ILE A 519 -16.01 2.41 29.00
N ASN A 520 -14.84 1.83 29.26
CA ASN A 520 -14.20 2.00 30.58
C ASN A 520 -13.20 3.18 30.55
N GLU A 521 -12.67 3.56 31.70
CA GLU A 521 -11.70 4.65 31.87
C GLU A 521 -10.38 4.40 31.15
N TYR A 522 -10.07 3.14 30.82
CA TYR A 522 -8.85 2.72 30.09
C TYR A 522 -9.04 2.66 28.57
N GLY A 523 -10.24 3.00 28.06
CA GLY A 523 -10.53 3.01 26.61
C GLY A 523 -10.97 1.67 26.04
N ASP A 524 -11.22 0.65 26.86
CA ASP A 524 -11.81 -0.61 26.37
C ASP A 524 -13.27 -0.40 26.02
N VAL A 525 -13.66 -0.91 24.87
CA VAL A 525 -15.00 -0.72 24.31
C VAL A 525 -15.70 -2.06 24.16
N LYS A 526 -16.96 -2.14 24.61
CA LYS A 526 -17.85 -3.27 24.35
C LYS A 526 -18.94 -2.87 23.37
N LEU A 527 -19.02 -3.60 22.26
CA LEU A 527 -19.96 -3.38 21.16
C LEU A 527 -20.88 -4.59 21.04
N ALA A 528 -22.18 -4.33 20.86
CA ALA A 528 -23.15 -5.34 20.43
C ALA A 528 -23.50 -5.09 18.96
N VAL A 529 -23.30 -6.10 18.10
CA VAL A 529 -23.55 -6.03 16.66
C VAL A 529 -24.64 -7.03 16.29
N ARG A 530 -25.68 -6.56 15.59
CA ARG A 530 -26.85 -7.35 15.18
C ARG A 530 -27.26 -6.98 13.75
N GLY A 531 -27.84 -7.94 13.01
CA GLY A 531 -28.37 -7.72 11.67
C GLY A 531 -28.13 -8.89 10.72
N GLU A 532 -28.09 -8.61 9.44
CA GLU A 532 -27.76 -9.57 8.38
C GLU A 532 -26.73 -8.95 7.42
N ILE A 533 -25.77 -9.75 6.96
CA ILE A 533 -24.77 -9.33 6.00
C ILE A 533 -24.29 -10.51 5.14
N VAL A 534 -24.14 -10.28 3.85
CA VAL A 534 -23.60 -11.28 2.91
C VAL A 534 -22.10 -11.12 2.75
N ALA A 535 -21.44 -12.12 2.17
CA ALA A 535 -19.98 -12.13 2.00
C ALA A 535 -19.48 -10.99 1.10
N GLU A 536 -20.25 -10.62 0.06
CA GLU A 536 -19.92 -9.54 -0.86
C GLU A 536 -19.88 -8.17 -0.16
N ASP A 537 -20.78 -7.93 0.78
CA ASP A 537 -20.79 -6.68 1.56
C ASP A 537 -19.62 -6.63 2.56
N ILE A 538 -19.21 -7.77 3.10
CA ILE A 538 -18.00 -7.88 3.93
C ILE A 538 -16.75 -7.58 3.09
N GLU A 539 -16.64 -8.14 1.88
CA GLU A 539 -15.55 -7.84 0.96
C GLU A 539 -15.49 -6.34 0.62
N PHE A 540 -16.64 -5.74 0.33
CA PHE A 540 -16.73 -4.31 0.08
C PHE A 540 -16.31 -3.48 1.31
N ALA A 541 -16.84 -3.81 2.49
CA ALA A 541 -16.48 -3.15 3.75
C ALA A 541 -14.98 -3.28 4.05
N PHE A 542 -14.40 -4.44 3.78
CA PHE A 542 -12.97 -4.70 3.93
C PHE A 542 -12.12 -3.82 2.99
N ASN A 543 -12.50 -3.71 1.72
CA ASN A 543 -11.82 -2.85 0.75
C ASN A 543 -11.85 -1.37 1.15
N VAL A 544 -12.96 -0.92 1.77
CA VAL A 544 -13.09 0.44 2.29
C VAL A 544 -12.29 0.64 3.59
N ALA A 545 -12.34 -0.34 4.49
CA ALA A 545 -11.74 -0.25 5.83
C ALA A 545 -10.22 -0.36 5.82
N THR A 546 -9.70 -1.34 5.07
CA THR A 546 -8.28 -1.74 5.08
C THR A 546 -7.69 -1.84 3.68
N PRO A 547 -7.76 -0.78 2.85
CA PRO A 547 -7.31 -0.82 1.45
C PRO A 547 -5.84 -1.24 1.30
N ASP A 548 -5.02 -0.94 2.30
CA ASP A 548 -3.59 -1.27 2.30
C ASP A 548 -3.32 -2.76 2.57
N LEU A 549 -4.24 -3.45 3.29
CA LEU A 549 -4.12 -4.89 3.58
C LEU A 549 -4.74 -5.77 2.51
N VAL A 550 -5.60 -5.23 1.66
CA VAL A 550 -6.24 -5.98 0.54
C VAL A 550 -5.19 -6.64 -0.35
N GLU A 551 -4.05 -5.98 -0.56
CA GLU A 551 -2.95 -6.55 -1.35
C GLU A 551 -2.31 -7.79 -0.69
N LEU A 552 -2.46 -7.99 0.62
CA LEU A 552 -1.96 -9.17 1.34
C LEU A 552 -2.88 -10.39 1.18
N ILE A 553 -4.13 -10.18 0.76
CA ILE A 553 -5.12 -11.23 0.58
C ILE A 553 -4.96 -11.87 -0.79
N LYS A 554 -4.93 -13.19 -0.82
CA LYS A 554 -4.63 -13.94 -2.06
C LYS A 554 -5.83 -14.34 -2.90
N LYS A 555 -7.08 -14.26 -2.37
CA LYS A 555 -8.29 -14.71 -3.10
C LYS A 555 -9.51 -13.86 -2.75
N ASN A 556 -10.36 -13.62 -3.76
CA ASN A 556 -11.61 -12.87 -3.63
C ASN A 556 -12.75 -13.69 -2.98
N ASP A 557 -12.65 -15.04 -2.89
CA ASP A 557 -13.74 -15.92 -2.43
C ASP A 557 -13.53 -16.43 -0.99
N CYS A 558 -12.79 -15.70 -0.15
CA CYS A 558 -12.45 -16.13 1.21
C CYS A 558 -13.22 -15.37 2.30
N PHE A 559 -14.14 -14.52 1.92
CA PHE A 559 -14.97 -13.79 2.87
C PHE A 559 -16.21 -14.60 3.23
N TYR A 560 -16.59 -14.53 4.50
CA TYR A 560 -17.81 -15.15 5.00
C TYR A 560 -18.88 -14.11 5.24
N GLY A 561 -20.15 -14.51 5.14
CA GLY A 561 -21.28 -13.70 5.60
C GLY A 561 -21.49 -13.84 7.10
N GLY A 562 -22.42 -13.05 7.64
CA GLY A 562 -22.89 -13.15 9.01
C GLY A 562 -21.83 -12.86 10.08
N THR A 563 -21.96 -13.55 11.21
CA THR A 563 -21.11 -13.34 12.39
C THR A 563 -19.62 -13.54 12.10
N PHE A 564 -19.25 -14.57 11.36
CA PHE A 564 -17.83 -14.84 11.05
C PHE A 564 -17.22 -13.82 10.11
N GLY A 565 -17.99 -13.26 9.17
CA GLY A 565 -17.53 -12.16 8.32
C GLY A 565 -17.20 -10.91 9.13
N ILE A 566 -18.01 -10.58 10.13
CA ILE A 566 -17.72 -9.47 11.03
C ILE A 566 -16.49 -9.76 11.90
N MET A 567 -16.30 -11.00 12.37
CA MET A 567 -15.06 -11.39 13.08
C MET A 567 -13.83 -11.20 12.20
N GLN A 568 -13.90 -11.57 10.92
CA GLN A 568 -12.83 -11.34 9.95
C GLN A 568 -12.54 -9.84 9.79
N LEU A 569 -13.56 -9.02 9.54
CA LEU A 569 -13.42 -7.58 9.35
C LEU A 569 -12.75 -6.89 10.54
N VAL A 570 -13.22 -7.20 11.76
CA VAL A 570 -12.68 -6.64 13.00
C VAL A 570 -11.25 -7.12 13.26
N ALA A 571 -10.96 -8.39 12.97
CA ALA A 571 -9.61 -8.93 13.09
C ALA A 571 -8.62 -8.20 12.17
N PHE A 572 -9.01 -7.91 10.94
CA PHE A 572 -8.14 -7.20 9.99
C PHE A 572 -7.91 -5.74 10.36
N LEU A 573 -8.90 -5.08 10.92
CA LEU A 573 -8.73 -3.72 11.45
C LEU A 573 -7.70 -3.70 12.58
N GLU A 574 -7.75 -4.66 13.51
CA GLU A 574 -6.76 -4.76 14.60
C GLU A 574 -5.37 -5.16 14.06
N ILE A 575 -5.31 -6.04 13.05
CA ILE A 575 -4.06 -6.39 12.37
C ILE A 575 -3.44 -5.15 11.72
N GLU A 576 -4.23 -4.34 11.02
CA GLU A 576 -3.74 -3.09 10.42
C GLU A 576 -3.18 -2.15 11.47
N GLU A 577 -3.88 -1.99 12.58
CA GLU A 577 -3.45 -1.15 13.68
C GLU A 577 -2.17 -1.67 14.35
N SER A 578 -2.07 -2.98 14.57
CA SER A 578 -0.87 -3.64 15.07
C SER A 578 0.34 -3.43 14.14
N LEU A 579 0.14 -3.53 12.81
CA LEU A 579 1.18 -3.26 11.83
C LEU A 579 1.59 -1.78 11.79
N LYS A 580 0.65 -0.84 12.02
CA LYS A 580 0.96 0.59 12.18
C LYS A 580 1.80 0.85 13.43
N ARG A 581 1.46 0.22 14.56
CA ARG A 581 2.22 0.33 15.82
C ARG A 581 3.67 -0.18 15.66
N ARG A 582 3.91 -1.23 14.87
CA ARG A 582 5.27 -1.72 14.55
C ARG A 582 6.10 -0.72 13.74
N LYS A 583 5.46 0.21 13.00
CA LYS A 583 6.14 1.20 12.15
C LYS A 583 6.63 2.43 12.92
N ASN A 584 6.03 2.72 14.06
CA ASN A 584 6.41 3.82 14.96
C ASN A 584 7.46 3.37 15.96
#